data_fc4cd84e25e8c2a1901e4f99dd2354f7
#
_entry.id   fc4cd84e25e8c2a1901e4f99dd2354f7
#
_cell.length_a   1.000
_cell.length_b   1.000
_cell.length_c   1.000
_cell.angle_alpha   90.00
_cell.angle_beta   90.00
_cell.angle_gamma   90.00
#
_symmetry.space_group_name_H-M   'P 1'
#
loop_
_entity.id
_entity.type
_entity.pdbx_description
1 polymer ?
#
loop_
_entity_poly.entity_id
_entity_poly.type
_entity_poly.pdbx_seq_one_letter_code
_entity_poly.pdbx_strand_id
1 'polypeptide(L)'
;MKEDFLHYLWKFKKFDTLNLKTFNGEEITIVTVGQYLELAGPDFFNAQITIANQKWAGNVEIHLKSSDWYVHHHEQDSGYENVILHVVWEHDTEVFRSNNSEIPVLELKKYVDKATLENYQSLMAPKSWIFCEKQINKIDGFVFKNWQERLFFERLERKAKSIFDLLEQTNHDWEAVLFCLLAKNFGLNTNGELFFKMAVNIPFSVLRKESFEIENLEALIFGTAGLLDCDKEDTYFKDLKFRYFYLIHKYQLEQGGQVPVQFFKHRPDNFPTIRLSQLANLYHSQVHLFSKISVLNSLKSSYDLFQVSTSEYWLNHYQFDKESPKKRKSLSKSFIDLIVINTIIPLQFAFAKSQGKEISEDLIRLLEEVSPEKNAIIDKFKSFGVLAASAFDTQSLLQLKMEYCNAGKCLECAVGMELLKKN
;
A
#
# COMPACT_ATOMS: atom_id res chain seq x y z
N MET A 1 14.51 5.80 -20.20
CA MET A 1 15.17 5.63 -18.89
C MET A 1 14.13 5.99 -17.82
N LYS A 2 14.23 5.46 -16.61
CA LYS A 2 13.33 5.79 -15.49
C LYS A 2 14.14 6.45 -14.37
N GLU A 3 13.48 7.23 -13.53
CA GLU A 3 14.09 7.88 -12.34
C GLU A 3 14.73 6.87 -11.39
N ASP A 4 14.12 5.67 -11.22
CA ASP A 4 14.67 4.58 -10.41
C ASP A 4 16.15 4.28 -10.71
N PHE A 5 16.59 4.49 -11.96
CA PHE A 5 17.99 4.31 -12.32
C PHE A 5 18.89 5.41 -11.75
N LEU A 6 18.41 6.64 -11.73
CA LEU A 6 19.15 7.76 -11.13
C LEU A 6 19.22 7.60 -9.61
N HIS A 7 18.10 7.16 -8.97
CA HIS A 7 18.08 6.82 -7.54
C HIS A 7 19.12 5.73 -7.24
N TYR A 8 19.21 4.68 -8.06
CA TYR A 8 20.21 3.64 -7.93
C TYR A 8 21.64 4.20 -8.08
N LEU A 9 21.90 5.01 -9.10
CA LEU A 9 23.19 5.62 -9.31
C LEU A 9 23.61 6.49 -8.11
N TRP A 10 22.74 7.34 -7.62
CA TRP A 10 22.99 8.22 -6.47
C TRP A 10 23.19 7.42 -5.19
N LYS A 11 22.25 6.55 -4.86
CA LYS A 11 22.26 5.74 -3.63
C LYS A 11 23.54 4.92 -3.46
N PHE A 12 24.03 4.32 -4.54
CA PHE A 12 25.19 3.45 -4.53
C PHE A 12 26.46 4.09 -5.09
N LYS A 13 26.42 5.41 -5.38
CA LYS A 13 27.52 6.17 -5.98
C LYS A 13 28.09 5.47 -7.22
N LYS A 14 27.22 4.99 -8.12
CA LYS A 14 27.60 4.26 -9.36
C LYS A 14 27.85 5.21 -10.53
N PHE A 15 28.63 6.24 -10.28
CA PHE A 15 29.11 7.23 -11.24
C PHE A 15 30.49 7.76 -10.76
N ASP A 16 31.21 8.42 -11.64
CA ASP A 16 32.48 9.04 -11.24
C ASP A 16 32.20 10.16 -10.22
N THR A 17 32.70 9.97 -9.00
CA THR A 17 32.56 10.92 -7.90
C THR A 17 33.74 11.89 -7.78
N LEU A 18 34.74 11.75 -8.62
CA LEU A 18 35.89 12.67 -8.70
C LEU A 18 35.52 13.85 -9.60
N ASN A 19 35.90 15.04 -9.16
CA ASN A 19 35.71 16.27 -9.94
C ASN A 19 34.24 16.58 -10.32
N LEU A 20 33.29 16.20 -9.46
CA LEU A 20 31.91 16.58 -9.65
C LEU A 20 31.73 18.09 -9.63
N LYS A 21 30.90 18.59 -10.52
CA LYS A 21 30.58 20.03 -10.60
C LYS A 21 29.08 20.23 -10.77
N THR A 22 28.58 21.31 -10.17
CA THR A 22 27.25 21.82 -10.52
C THR A 22 27.22 22.21 -11.99
N PHE A 23 26.02 22.39 -12.53
CA PHE A 23 25.85 22.90 -13.89
C PHE A 23 26.58 24.26 -14.07
N ASN A 24 26.60 25.09 -13.01
CA ASN A 24 27.28 26.38 -12.96
C ASN A 24 28.83 26.29 -12.73
N GLY A 25 29.38 25.08 -12.63
CA GLY A 25 30.82 24.83 -12.56
C GLY A 25 31.41 24.78 -11.16
N GLU A 26 30.59 24.89 -10.09
CA GLU A 26 31.04 24.80 -8.70
C GLU A 26 31.42 23.36 -8.34
N GLU A 27 32.51 23.17 -7.62
CA GLU A 27 32.95 21.82 -7.21
C GLU A 27 32.01 21.19 -6.16
N ILE A 28 31.70 19.92 -6.34
CA ILE A 28 30.84 19.12 -5.44
C ILE A 28 31.65 17.99 -4.83
N THR A 29 31.50 17.81 -3.52
CA THR A 29 31.99 16.63 -2.81
C THR A 29 30.84 16.02 -2.02
N ILE A 30 30.49 14.74 -2.28
CA ILE A 30 29.41 14.02 -1.59
C ILE A 30 29.98 13.33 -0.36
N VAL A 31 29.66 13.86 0.83
CA VAL A 31 30.00 13.24 2.13
C VAL A 31 29.05 12.08 2.41
N THR A 32 27.74 12.34 2.44
CA THR A 32 26.69 11.30 2.52
C THR A 32 25.62 11.59 1.49
N VAL A 33 25.10 10.53 0.87
CA VAL A 33 24.01 10.63 -0.13
C VAL A 33 22.64 10.91 0.49
N GLY A 34 22.50 10.76 1.82
CA GLY A 34 21.23 10.82 2.52
C GLY A 34 20.52 9.47 2.61
N GLN A 35 19.39 9.47 3.30
CA GLN A 35 18.50 8.31 3.45
C GLN A 35 17.44 8.32 2.35
N TYR A 36 17.38 7.26 1.55
CA TYR A 36 16.37 7.12 0.50
C TYR A 36 14.97 6.94 1.09
N LEU A 37 14.03 7.72 0.61
CA LEU A 37 12.62 7.69 1.02
C LEU A 37 11.74 7.35 -0.19
N GLU A 38 10.80 6.41 0.01
CA GLU A 38 9.81 6.02 -1.01
C GLU A 38 8.44 6.68 -0.78
N LEU A 39 8.37 7.60 0.20
CA LEU A 39 7.14 8.28 0.61
C LEU A 39 7.12 9.73 0.13
N ALA A 40 6.13 10.51 0.58
CA ALA A 40 6.03 11.94 0.26
C ALA A 40 7.26 12.72 0.74
N GLY A 41 7.72 13.68 -0.07
CA GLY A 41 8.88 14.53 0.19
C GLY A 41 10.07 14.18 -0.70
N PRO A 42 11.21 14.89 -0.52
CA PRO A 42 12.40 14.68 -1.32
C PRO A 42 12.95 13.26 -1.27
N ASP A 43 13.52 12.77 -2.37
CA ASP A 43 13.97 11.38 -2.56
C ASP A 43 15.03 10.94 -1.55
N PHE A 44 15.95 11.82 -1.18
CA PHE A 44 17.00 11.53 -0.20
C PHE A 44 17.01 12.55 0.92
N PHE A 45 16.75 12.08 2.12
CA PHE A 45 16.68 12.89 3.32
C PHE A 45 18.04 13.02 4.00
N ASN A 46 18.37 14.22 4.48
CA ASN A 46 19.55 14.52 5.29
C ASN A 46 20.89 14.10 4.64
N ALA A 47 21.05 14.42 3.35
CA ALA A 47 22.33 14.33 2.67
C ALA A 47 23.33 15.39 3.20
N GLN A 48 24.61 15.10 3.12
CA GLN A 48 25.69 16.04 3.44
C GLN A 48 26.60 16.19 2.23
N ILE A 49 26.72 17.41 1.73
CA ILE A 49 27.41 17.74 0.49
C ILE A 49 28.24 19.02 0.70
N THR A 50 29.42 19.09 0.10
CA THR A 50 30.18 20.30 0.02
C THR A 50 30.04 20.86 -1.39
N ILE A 51 29.63 22.12 -1.54
CA ILE A 51 29.52 22.84 -2.82
C ILE A 51 30.35 24.13 -2.69
N ALA A 52 31.25 24.40 -3.61
CA ALA A 52 32.15 25.57 -3.60
C ALA A 52 32.83 25.78 -2.22
N ASN A 53 33.34 24.71 -1.61
CA ASN A 53 33.95 24.68 -0.26
C ASN A 53 32.99 24.96 0.91
N GLN A 54 31.71 25.20 0.68
CA GLN A 54 30.71 25.34 1.72
C GLN A 54 30.02 24.00 2.00
N LYS A 55 29.91 23.61 3.28
CA LYS A 55 29.23 22.38 3.70
C LYS A 55 27.73 22.65 3.82
N TRP A 56 26.95 21.77 3.21
CA TRP A 56 25.48 21.76 3.25
C TRP A 56 24.95 20.46 3.85
N ALA A 57 23.91 20.57 4.65
CA ALA A 57 23.12 19.43 5.12
C ALA A 57 21.66 19.69 4.78
N GLY A 58 21.00 18.76 4.09
CA GLY A 58 19.64 18.91 3.64
C GLY A 58 19.23 17.74 2.75
N ASN A 59 18.24 17.95 1.91
CA ASN A 59 17.65 16.90 1.09
C ASN A 59 18.17 16.96 -0.35
N VAL A 60 18.09 15.84 -1.04
CA VAL A 60 18.40 15.76 -2.49
C VAL A 60 17.16 15.27 -3.20
N GLU A 61 16.81 15.95 -4.28
CA GLU A 61 15.74 15.58 -5.19
C GLU A 61 16.32 15.10 -6.51
N ILE A 62 15.70 14.10 -7.14
CA ILE A 62 16.21 13.47 -8.36
C ILE A 62 15.12 13.40 -9.42
N HIS A 63 15.43 13.89 -10.62
CA HIS A 63 14.53 13.85 -11.77
C HIS A 63 15.26 13.45 -13.06
N LEU A 64 14.53 13.09 -14.10
CA LEU A 64 15.12 12.91 -15.42
C LEU A 64 15.52 14.24 -16.04
N LYS A 65 14.68 15.26 -15.89
CA LYS A 65 14.94 16.63 -16.34
C LYS A 65 14.77 17.63 -15.22
N SER A 66 15.49 18.74 -15.27
CA SER A 66 15.30 19.79 -14.27
C SER A 66 13.90 20.41 -14.33
N SER A 67 13.27 20.48 -15.49
CA SER A 67 11.88 20.96 -15.66
C SER A 67 10.84 20.12 -14.93
N ASP A 68 11.13 18.86 -14.58
CA ASP A 68 10.23 17.99 -13.82
C ASP A 68 9.93 18.55 -12.41
N TRP A 69 10.85 19.36 -11.86
CA TRP A 69 10.63 20.14 -10.64
C TRP A 69 9.32 20.93 -10.66
N TYR A 70 9.06 21.62 -11.76
CA TYR A 70 7.85 22.42 -11.96
C TYR A 70 6.64 21.58 -12.37
N VAL A 71 6.86 20.48 -13.08
CA VAL A 71 5.78 19.53 -13.43
C VAL A 71 5.18 18.90 -12.15
N HIS A 72 6.01 18.68 -11.13
CA HIS A 72 5.60 18.14 -9.84
C HIS A 72 5.22 19.23 -8.82
N HIS A 73 5.28 20.52 -9.18
CA HIS A 73 4.93 21.66 -8.34
C HIS A 73 5.77 21.77 -7.05
N HIS A 74 7.03 21.35 -7.08
CA HIS A 74 7.91 21.38 -5.90
C HIS A 74 8.26 22.80 -5.45
N GLU A 75 8.22 23.79 -6.35
CA GLU A 75 8.42 25.21 -6.02
C GLU A 75 7.34 25.77 -5.09
N GLN A 76 6.20 25.07 -4.93
CA GLN A 76 5.07 25.48 -4.10
C GLN A 76 4.93 24.61 -2.84
N ASP A 77 5.75 23.57 -2.70
CA ASP A 77 5.68 22.63 -1.57
C ASP A 77 6.78 22.92 -0.54
N SER A 78 6.37 23.33 0.67
CA SER A 78 7.28 23.61 1.79
C SER A 78 8.16 22.41 2.20
N GLY A 79 7.77 21.18 1.86
CA GLY A 79 8.57 19.97 2.07
C GLY A 79 9.88 19.98 1.29
N TYR A 80 9.99 20.77 0.20
CA TYR A 80 11.15 20.84 -0.69
C TYR A 80 12.06 22.06 -0.42
N GLU A 81 11.72 22.92 0.53
CA GLU A 81 12.51 24.10 0.90
C GLU A 81 13.95 23.76 1.34
N ASN A 82 14.15 22.59 1.93
CA ASN A 82 15.45 22.11 2.39
C ASN A 82 16.19 21.24 1.37
N VAL A 83 15.82 21.29 0.09
CA VAL A 83 16.56 20.64 -0.99
C VAL A 83 17.81 21.42 -1.28
N ILE A 84 18.98 20.81 -1.04
CA ILE A 84 20.31 21.44 -1.20
C ILE A 84 20.97 21.14 -2.55
N LEU A 85 20.50 20.10 -3.25
CA LEU A 85 20.99 19.70 -4.56
C LEU A 85 19.86 19.04 -5.34
N HIS A 86 19.68 19.45 -6.59
CA HIS A 86 18.82 18.80 -7.56
C HIS A 86 19.68 17.94 -8.50
N VAL A 87 19.50 16.64 -8.50
CA VAL A 87 20.26 15.69 -9.31
C VAL A 87 19.43 15.29 -10.51
N VAL A 88 19.94 15.50 -11.72
CA VAL A 88 19.18 15.23 -12.95
C VAL A 88 20.01 14.43 -13.96
N TRP A 89 19.33 13.77 -14.88
CA TRP A 89 19.99 13.19 -16.04
C TRP A 89 20.34 14.27 -17.06
N GLU A 90 19.44 15.21 -17.31
CA GLU A 90 19.60 16.31 -18.26
C GLU A 90 19.09 17.62 -17.65
N HIS A 91 19.93 18.63 -17.66
CA HIS A 91 19.56 19.99 -17.23
C HIS A 91 18.98 20.77 -18.42
N ASP A 92 17.71 21.13 -18.35
CA ASP A 92 16.97 21.87 -19.39
C ASP A 92 16.38 23.19 -18.91
N THR A 93 16.34 23.46 -17.61
CA THR A 93 15.91 24.74 -17.04
C THR A 93 16.49 24.98 -15.64
N GLU A 94 16.66 26.23 -15.26
CA GLU A 94 17.02 26.61 -13.89
C GLU A 94 15.90 26.31 -12.91
N VAL A 95 16.24 25.96 -11.68
CA VAL A 95 15.32 25.52 -10.65
C VAL A 95 15.40 26.40 -9.41
N PHE A 96 14.24 26.91 -8.97
CA PHE A 96 14.14 27.83 -7.84
C PHE A 96 13.22 27.27 -6.74
N ARG A 97 13.54 27.63 -5.48
CA ARG A 97 12.68 27.41 -4.34
C ARG A 97 11.57 28.46 -4.30
N SER A 98 10.61 28.32 -3.39
CA SER A 98 9.52 29.27 -3.19
C SER A 98 10.00 30.69 -2.85
N ASN A 99 11.18 30.82 -2.23
CA ASN A 99 11.83 32.09 -1.90
C ASN A 99 12.66 32.70 -3.05
N ASN A 100 12.57 32.13 -4.27
CA ASN A 100 13.33 32.49 -5.46
C ASN A 100 14.86 32.29 -5.33
N SER A 101 15.35 31.51 -4.36
CA SER A 101 16.74 31.08 -4.35
C SER A 101 16.96 29.93 -5.31
N GLU A 102 18.03 29.97 -6.10
CA GLU A 102 18.38 28.90 -7.04
C GLU A 102 18.82 27.64 -6.29
N ILE A 103 18.45 26.48 -6.83
CA ILE A 103 18.92 25.18 -6.33
C ILE A 103 20.07 24.70 -7.22
N PRO A 104 21.25 24.40 -6.64
CA PRO A 104 22.38 23.86 -7.42
C PRO A 104 21.95 22.54 -8.13
N VAL A 105 22.30 22.39 -9.41
CA VAL A 105 21.95 21.21 -10.22
C VAL A 105 23.22 20.42 -10.54
N LEU A 106 23.14 19.08 -10.35
CA LEU A 106 24.15 18.12 -10.80
C LEU A 106 23.58 17.28 -11.95
N GLU A 107 24.18 17.40 -13.14
CA GLU A 107 23.82 16.58 -14.31
C GLU A 107 24.63 15.29 -14.32
N LEU A 108 24.01 14.17 -13.90
CA LEU A 108 24.68 12.86 -13.76
C LEU A 108 25.15 12.25 -15.09
N LYS A 109 24.52 12.57 -16.21
CA LYS A 109 24.85 12.03 -17.54
C LYS A 109 26.33 12.13 -17.87
N LYS A 110 27.01 13.17 -17.38
CA LYS A 110 28.44 13.44 -17.63
C LYS A 110 29.39 12.54 -16.84
N TYR A 111 28.90 11.90 -15.80
CA TYR A 111 29.69 11.16 -14.81
C TYR A 111 29.39 9.66 -14.81
N VAL A 112 28.40 9.22 -15.57
CA VAL A 112 28.02 7.80 -15.68
C VAL A 112 28.80 7.18 -16.84
N ASP A 113 29.52 6.09 -16.57
CA ASP A 113 30.23 5.37 -17.61
C ASP A 113 29.29 4.67 -18.59
N LYS A 114 29.74 4.51 -19.82
CA LYS A 114 28.97 3.92 -20.91
C LYS A 114 28.55 2.48 -20.61
N ALA A 115 29.41 1.70 -19.94
CA ALA A 115 29.14 0.30 -19.64
C ALA A 115 27.99 0.16 -18.61
N THR A 116 27.95 1.02 -17.59
CA THR A 116 26.83 1.07 -16.62
C THR A 116 25.50 1.40 -17.33
N LEU A 117 25.51 2.35 -18.26
CA LEU A 117 24.32 2.70 -19.03
C LEU A 117 23.88 1.56 -19.96
N GLU A 118 24.81 0.93 -20.68
CA GLU A 118 24.55 -0.22 -21.56
C GLU A 118 24.01 -1.43 -20.76
N ASN A 119 24.59 -1.70 -19.59
CA ASN A 119 24.10 -2.75 -18.69
C ASN A 119 22.68 -2.48 -18.22
N TYR A 120 22.35 -1.24 -17.82
CA TYR A 120 21.00 -0.85 -17.48
C TYR A 120 20.04 -1.04 -18.65
N GLN A 121 20.39 -0.56 -19.85
CA GLN A 121 19.58 -0.73 -21.06
C GLN A 121 19.36 -2.21 -21.40
N SER A 122 20.39 -3.04 -21.26
CA SER A 122 20.29 -4.49 -21.44
C SER A 122 19.37 -5.17 -20.42
N LEU A 123 19.44 -4.74 -19.15
CA LEU A 123 18.55 -5.24 -18.10
C LEU A 123 17.09 -4.81 -18.34
N MET A 124 16.88 -3.60 -18.85
CA MET A 124 15.57 -3.03 -19.15
C MET A 124 15.08 -3.36 -20.55
N ALA A 125 15.90 -4.01 -21.39
CA ALA A 125 15.45 -4.54 -22.67
C ALA A 125 14.23 -5.45 -22.46
N PRO A 126 13.24 -5.44 -23.36
CA PRO A 126 12.01 -6.19 -23.20
C PRO A 126 12.31 -7.69 -23.13
N LYS A 127 12.42 -8.20 -21.88
CA LYS A 127 12.35 -9.64 -21.61
C LYS A 127 10.88 -10.04 -21.67
N SER A 128 10.62 -11.29 -22.08
CA SER A 128 9.25 -11.82 -21.99
C SER A 128 8.73 -11.64 -20.55
N TRP A 129 7.53 -11.12 -20.42
CA TRP A 129 6.93 -10.88 -19.09
C TRP A 129 6.61 -12.19 -18.36
N ILE A 130 6.23 -13.23 -19.14
CA ILE A 130 6.20 -14.64 -18.76
C ILE A 130 6.74 -15.46 -19.93
N PHE A 131 7.43 -16.57 -19.67
CA PHE A 131 8.08 -17.36 -20.75
C PHE A 131 7.07 -17.89 -21.78
N CYS A 132 5.83 -18.17 -21.36
CA CYS A 132 4.77 -18.70 -22.21
C CYS A 132 3.84 -17.64 -22.82
N GLU A 133 4.18 -16.35 -22.82
CA GLU A 133 3.28 -15.24 -23.21
C GLU A 133 2.66 -15.39 -24.62
N LYS A 134 3.37 -16.01 -25.57
CA LYS A 134 2.90 -16.23 -26.94
C LYS A 134 1.98 -17.46 -27.10
N GLN A 135 1.88 -18.30 -26.07
CA GLN A 135 1.25 -19.63 -26.15
C GLN A 135 0.22 -19.88 -25.05
N ILE A 136 0.21 -19.09 -23.97
CA ILE A 136 -0.65 -19.30 -22.81
C ILE A 136 -2.14 -19.33 -23.19
N ASN A 137 -2.55 -18.56 -24.18
CA ASN A 137 -3.92 -18.53 -24.69
C ASN A 137 -4.32 -19.77 -25.52
N LYS A 138 -3.38 -20.64 -25.83
CA LYS A 138 -3.61 -21.89 -26.61
C LYS A 138 -3.72 -23.11 -25.71
N ILE A 139 -3.61 -22.95 -24.41
CA ILE A 139 -3.75 -24.03 -23.43
C ILE A 139 -5.21 -24.49 -23.40
N ASP A 140 -5.39 -25.79 -23.29
CA ASP A 140 -6.73 -26.38 -23.12
C ASP A 140 -7.44 -25.75 -21.92
N GLY A 141 -8.70 -25.36 -22.13
CA GLY A 141 -9.47 -24.63 -21.11
C GLY A 141 -9.71 -25.43 -19.82
N PHE A 142 -9.86 -26.77 -19.94
CA PHE A 142 -10.04 -27.64 -18.79
C PHE A 142 -8.76 -27.72 -17.95
N VAL A 143 -7.60 -27.91 -18.61
CA VAL A 143 -6.27 -27.92 -17.95
C VAL A 143 -6.04 -26.59 -17.23
N PHE A 144 -6.37 -25.49 -17.90
CA PHE A 144 -6.16 -24.16 -17.33
C PHE A 144 -7.09 -23.90 -16.13
N LYS A 145 -8.36 -24.29 -16.21
CA LYS A 145 -9.32 -24.11 -15.09
C LYS A 145 -8.93 -24.93 -13.86
N ASN A 146 -8.56 -26.19 -14.04
CA ASN A 146 -8.05 -27.02 -12.93
C ASN A 146 -6.79 -26.44 -12.30
N TRP A 147 -5.91 -25.85 -13.13
CA TRP A 147 -4.71 -25.19 -12.64
C TRP A 147 -5.04 -23.92 -11.84
N GLN A 148 -6.01 -23.13 -12.30
CA GLN A 148 -6.48 -21.95 -11.56
C GLN A 148 -7.04 -22.33 -10.19
N GLU A 149 -7.80 -23.41 -10.09
CA GLU A 149 -8.34 -23.90 -8.82
C GLU A 149 -7.20 -24.27 -7.85
N ARG A 150 -6.24 -25.04 -8.29
CA ARG A 150 -5.05 -25.37 -7.49
C ARG A 150 -4.30 -24.13 -7.04
N LEU A 151 -4.03 -23.19 -7.94
CA LEU A 151 -3.35 -21.94 -7.62
C LEU A 151 -4.10 -21.10 -6.59
N PHE A 152 -5.43 -21.10 -6.67
CA PHE A 152 -6.29 -20.41 -5.71
C PHE A 152 -6.14 -21.01 -4.31
N PHE A 153 -6.21 -22.34 -4.18
CA PHE A 153 -6.03 -22.97 -2.88
C PHE A 153 -4.61 -22.84 -2.32
N GLU A 154 -3.57 -22.92 -3.14
CA GLU A 154 -2.21 -22.63 -2.71
C GLU A 154 -2.08 -21.22 -2.13
N ARG A 155 -2.79 -20.24 -2.74
CA ARG A 155 -2.83 -18.87 -2.23
C ARG A 155 -3.58 -18.79 -0.89
N LEU A 156 -4.71 -19.49 -0.75
CA LEU A 156 -5.46 -19.54 0.50
C LEU A 156 -4.66 -20.19 1.63
N GLU A 157 -3.98 -21.30 1.35
CA GLU A 157 -3.12 -21.98 2.31
C GLU A 157 -2.02 -21.06 2.86
N ARG A 158 -1.38 -20.28 1.97
CA ARG A 158 -0.37 -19.32 2.40
C ARG A 158 -0.97 -18.20 3.26
N LYS A 159 -2.15 -17.67 2.88
CA LYS A 159 -2.87 -16.67 3.70
C LYS A 159 -3.33 -17.25 5.03
N ALA A 160 -3.82 -18.48 5.04
CA ALA A 160 -4.26 -19.17 6.25
C ALA A 160 -3.12 -19.35 7.26
N LYS A 161 -1.90 -19.64 6.81
CA LYS A 161 -0.73 -19.70 7.68
C LYS A 161 -0.54 -18.40 8.47
N SER A 162 -0.56 -17.26 7.79
CA SER A 162 -0.43 -15.94 8.47
C SER A 162 -1.63 -15.65 9.40
N ILE A 163 -2.82 -16.17 9.08
CA ILE A 163 -4.00 -16.04 9.94
C ILE A 163 -3.82 -16.89 11.21
N PHE A 164 -3.28 -18.10 11.10
CA PHE A 164 -2.99 -18.94 12.27
C PHE A 164 -1.91 -18.34 13.15
N ASP A 165 -0.84 -17.78 12.56
CA ASP A 165 0.20 -17.08 13.30
C ASP A 165 -0.40 -15.88 14.09
N LEU A 166 -1.33 -15.16 13.51
CA LEU A 166 -2.06 -14.08 14.16
C LEU A 166 -3.04 -14.59 15.24
N LEU A 167 -3.69 -15.72 15.00
CA LEU A 167 -4.61 -16.36 15.95
C LEU A 167 -3.88 -16.76 17.25
N GLU A 168 -2.67 -17.29 17.14
CA GLU A 168 -1.82 -17.58 18.30
C GLU A 168 -1.47 -16.29 19.08
N GLN A 169 -1.09 -15.22 18.37
CA GLN A 169 -0.78 -13.92 18.97
C GLN A 169 -1.98 -13.27 19.69
N THR A 170 -3.19 -13.56 19.23
CA THR A 170 -4.44 -13.03 19.80
C THR A 170 -5.12 -13.97 20.80
N ASN A 171 -4.38 -14.94 21.35
CA ASN A 171 -4.90 -15.94 22.30
C ASN A 171 -6.13 -16.68 21.77
N HIS A 172 -6.11 -17.09 20.52
CA HIS A 172 -7.19 -17.81 19.83
C HIS A 172 -8.52 -17.05 19.71
N ASP A 173 -8.49 -15.71 19.76
CA ASP A 173 -9.66 -14.86 19.57
C ASP A 173 -9.87 -14.51 18.08
N TRP A 174 -10.79 -15.20 17.42
CA TRP A 174 -11.14 -14.98 16.01
C TRP A 174 -11.74 -13.58 15.73
N GLU A 175 -12.40 -12.97 16.71
CA GLU A 175 -12.88 -11.58 16.58
C GLU A 175 -11.69 -10.60 16.53
N ALA A 176 -10.66 -10.82 17.36
CA ALA A 176 -9.43 -10.03 17.35
C ALA A 176 -8.67 -10.21 16.02
N VAL A 177 -8.56 -11.44 15.52
CA VAL A 177 -7.98 -11.73 14.21
C VAL A 177 -8.71 -10.97 13.11
N LEU A 178 -10.05 -11.05 13.09
CA LEU A 178 -10.86 -10.33 12.12
C LEU A 178 -10.63 -8.81 12.18
N PHE A 179 -10.56 -8.23 13.39
CA PHE A 179 -10.30 -6.81 13.56
C PHE A 179 -8.96 -6.40 12.93
N CYS A 180 -7.89 -7.14 13.21
CA CYS A 180 -6.57 -6.87 12.63
C CYS A 180 -6.56 -6.98 11.10
N LEU A 181 -7.21 -8.01 10.54
CA LEU A 181 -7.29 -8.19 9.08
C LEU A 181 -8.13 -7.10 8.40
N LEU A 182 -9.26 -6.72 8.99
CA LEU A 182 -10.08 -5.62 8.47
C LEU A 182 -9.30 -4.30 8.55
N ALA A 183 -8.68 -3.99 9.68
CA ALA A 183 -7.86 -2.80 9.83
C ALA A 183 -6.79 -2.72 8.73
N LYS A 184 -6.04 -3.81 8.49
CA LYS A 184 -5.06 -3.88 7.42
C LYS A 184 -5.66 -3.53 6.05
N ASN A 185 -6.81 -4.10 5.70
CA ASN A 185 -7.46 -3.84 4.42
C ASN A 185 -8.06 -2.43 4.32
N PHE A 186 -8.56 -1.87 5.42
CA PHE A 186 -9.03 -0.47 5.46
C PHE A 186 -7.89 0.53 5.23
N GLY A 187 -6.66 0.19 5.63
CA GLY A 187 -5.47 1.00 5.38
C GLY A 187 -4.99 0.98 3.91
N LEU A 188 -5.55 0.10 3.07
CA LEU A 188 -5.12 -0.10 1.68
C LEU A 188 -3.60 -0.40 1.58
N ASN A 189 -2.99 -0.13 0.41
CA ASN A 189 -1.56 -0.42 0.20
C ASN A 189 -0.63 0.50 1.01
N THR A 190 -1.03 1.76 1.22
CA THR A 190 -0.17 2.76 1.87
C THR A 190 -0.18 2.65 3.39
N ASN A 191 -1.36 2.51 3.99
CA ASN A 191 -1.53 2.49 5.44
C ASN A 191 -1.84 1.10 6.01
N GLY A 192 -1.88 0.05 5.18
CA GLY A 192 -2.31 -1.29 5.61
C GLY A 192 -1.50 -1.83 6.79
N GLU A 193 -0.18 -1.75 6.73
CA GLU A 193 0.70 -2.21 7.82
C GLU A 193 0.59 -1.32 9.07
N LEU A 194 0.38 -0.01 8.89
CA LEU A 194 0.19 0.92 10.01
C LEU A 194 -1.13 0.63 10.74
N PHE A 195 -2.22 0.42 9.99
CA PHE A 195 -3.52 0.07 10.56
C PHE A 195 -3.51 -1.32 11.20
N PHE A 196 -2.76 -2.26 10.63
CA PHE A 196 -2.56 -3.57 11.25
C PHE A 196 -1.85 -3.45 12.59
N LYS A 197 -0.75 -2.71 12.66
CA LYS A 197 -0.02 -2.46 13.91
C LYS A 197 -0.90 -1.74 14.95
N MET A 198 -1.66 -0.72 14.51
CA MET A 198 -2.65 -0.06 15.37
C MET A 198 -3.63 -1.07 15.95
N ALA A 199 -4.19 -1.95 15.13
CA ALA A 199 -5.18 -2.94 15.56
C ALA A 199 -4.59 -3.99 16.53
N VAL A 200 -3.37 -4.43 16.32
CA VAL A 200 -2.65 -5.35 17.23
C VAL A 200 -2.42 -4.70 18.60
N ASN A 201 -2.18 -3.39 18.65
CA ASN A 201 -1.95 -2.65 19.89
C ASN A 201 -3.26 -2.32 20.66
N ILE A 202 -4.43 -2.53 20.06
CA ILE A 202 -5.72 -2.35 20.74
C ILE A 202 -6.22 -3.73 21.22
N PRO A 203 -6.24 -4.02 22.53
CA PRO A 203 -6.84 -5.25 23.01
C PRO A 203 -8.30 -5.33 22.56
N PHE A 204 -8.69 -6.41 21.87
CA PHE A 204 -10.04 -6.53 21.32
C PHE A 204 -11.13 -6.47 22.40
N SER A 205 -10.81 -6.93 23.60
CA SER A 205 -11.71 -6.82 24.77
C SER A 205 -12.03 -5.36 25.13
N VAL A 206 -11.10 -4.42 24.93
CA VAL A 206 -11.30 -2.98 25.14
C VAL A 206 -12.16 -2.42 24.01
N LEU A 207 -11.80 -2.72 22.75
CA LEU A 207 -12.59 -2.31 21.59
C LEU A 207 -14.06 -2.74 21.72
N ARG A 208 -14.32 -3.99 22.13
CA ARG A 208 -15.67 -4.52 22.34
C ARG A 208 -16.41 -3.81 23.47
N LYS A 209 -15.74 -3.46 24.58
CA LYS A 209 -16.35 -2.74 25.69
C LYS A 209 -16.76 -1.31 25.30
N GLU A 210 -15.95 -0.66 24.48
CA GLU A 210 -16.19 0.73 24.07
C GLU A 210 -17.02 0.82 22.77
N SER A 211 -17.42 -0.32 22.16
CA SER A 211 -18.19 -0.33 20.91
C SER A 211 -19.61 0.27 21.03
N PHE A 212 -20.13 0.45 22.22
CA PHE A 212 -21.45 1.06 22.45
C PHE A 212 -21.46 2.56 22.24
N GLU A 213 -20.33 3.24 22.34
CA GLU A 213 -20.19 4.67 22.13
C GLU A 213 -19.20 4.94 21.01
N ILE A 214 -19.70 5.47 19.88
CA ILE A 214 -18.91 5.64 18.65
C ILE A 214 -17.74 6.60 18.87
N GLU A 215 -17.91 7.64 19.67
CA GLU A 215 -16.88 8.62 19.98
C GLU A 215 -15.71 7.99 20.76
N ASN A 216 -15.98 7.03 21.63
CA ASN A 216 -14.94 6.29 22.35
C ASN A 216 -14.17 5.36 21.37
N LEU A 217 -14.88 4.68 20.47
CA LEU A 217 -14.22 3.88 19.45
C LEU A 217 -13.35 4.72 18.51
N GLU A 218 -13.87 5.84 18.03
CA GLU A 218 -13.10 6.73 17.19
C GLU A 218 -11.89 7.29 17.95
N ALA A 219 -12.07 7.73 19.20
CA ALA A 219 -10.97 8.19 20.05
C ALA A 219 -9.88 7.13 20.21
N LEU A 220 -10.27 5.88 20.49
CA LEU A 220 -9.34 4.77 20.67
C LEU A 220 -8.57 4.47 19.37
N ILE A 221 -9.28 4.35 18.26
CA ILE A 221 -8.70 4.00 16.94
C ILE A 221 -7.83 5.13 16.41
N PHE A 222 -8.33 6.39 16.44
CA PHE A 222 -7.58 7.55 15.93
C PHE A 222 -6.36 7.86 16.80
N GLY A 223 -6.50 7.77 18.12
CA GLY A 223 -5.39 8.00 19.04
C GLY A 223 -4.30 6.96 18.89
N THR A 224 -4.67 5.66 18.85
CA THR A 224 -3.70 4.58 18.62
C THR A 224 -3.07 4.65 17.23
N ALA A 225 -3.74 5.23 16.23
CA ALA A 225 -3.17 5.48 14.90
C ALA A 225 -2.28 6.75 14.84
N GLY A 226 -2.05 7.46 15.95
CA GLY A 226 -1.22 8.66 16.02
C GLY A 226 -1.84 9.92 15.42
N LEU A 227 -3.15 9.90 15.12
CA LEU A 227 -3.85 11.07 14.53
C LEU A 227 -4.20 12.15 15.54
N LEU A 228 -4.09 11.86 16.85
CA LEU A 228 -4.39 12.79 17.95
C LEU A 228 -3.14 13.34 18.66
N ASP A 229 -1.94 13.08 18.13
CA ASP A 229 -0.66 13.49 18.73
C ASP A 229 -0.33 14.98 18.51
N CYS A 230 -1.06 15.65 17.63
CA CYS A 230 -0.92 17.09 17.38
C CYS A 230 -1.93 17.92 18.19
N ASP A 231 -1.86 19.24 18.07
CA ASP A 231 -2.85 20.15 18.60
C ASP A 231 -3.71 20.75 17.48
N LYS A 232 -5.01 20.75 17.68
CA LYS A 232 -6.03 21.29 16.77
C LYS A 232 -7.05 22.10 17.54
N GLU A 233 -7.62 23.11 16.89
CA GLU A 233 -8.65 23.97 17.52
C GLU A 233 -10.06 23.36 17.46
N ASP A 234 -10.26 22.40 16.59
CA ASP A 234 -11.52 21.71 16.35
C ASP A 234 -12.07 21.06 17.65
N THR A 235 -13.34 21.31 17.95
CA THR A 235 -13.99 20.81 19.17
C THR A 235 -14.12 19.29 19.17
N TYR A 236 -14.39 18.69 18.01
CA TYR A 236 -14.48 17.25 17.86
C TYR A 236 -13.10 16.58 18.05
N PHE A 237 -12.04 17.19 17.53
CA PHE A 237 -10.68 16.72 17.77
C PHE A 237 -10.33 16.77 19.26
N LYS A 238 -10.65 17.89 19.95
CA LYS A 238 -10.40 18.05 21.40
C LYS A 238 -11.15 17.01 22.23
N ASP A 239 -12.41 16.72 21.88
CA ASP A 239 -13.19 15.66 22.53
C ASP A 239 -12.57 14.27 22.32
N LEU A 240 -12.23 13.91 21.08
CA LEU A 240 -11.56 12.63 20.80
C LEU A 240 -10.24 12.50 21.56
N LYS A 241 -9.43 13.58 21.59
CA LYS A 241 -8.15 13.58 22.29
C LYS A 241 -8.34 13.39 23.81
N PHE A 242 -9.31 14.07 24.41
CA PHE A 242 -9.68 13.92 25.82
C PHE A 242 -10.13 12.48 26.13
N ARG A 243 -11.04 11.93 25.35
CA ARG A 243 -11.52 10.54 25.46
C ARG A 243 -10.38 9.54 25.31
N TYR A 244 -9.49 9.73 24.36
CA TYR A 244 -8.35 8.86 24.15
C TYR A 244 -7.45 8.79 25.40
N PHE A 245 -7.07 9.93 25.97
CA PHE A 245 -6.28 9.93 27.20
C PHE A 245 -7.00 9.28 28.38
N TYR A 246 -8.31 9.50 28.50
CA TYR A 246 -9.11 8.81 29.51
C TYR A 246 -9.09 7.28 29.31
N LEU A 247 -9.24 6.80 28.07
CA LEU A 247 -9.24 5.36 27.75
C LEU A 247 -7.87 4.74 27.98
N ILE A 248 -6.78 5.41 27.61
CA ILE A 248 -5.41 4.98 27.90
C ILE A 248 -5.24 4.77 29.40
N HIS A 249 -5.63 5.74 30.22
CA HIS A 249 -5.53 5.64 31.66
C HIS A 249 -6.45 4.54 32.23
N LYS A 250 -7.71 4.50 31.77
CA LYS A 250 -8.73 3.52 32.25
C LYS A 250 -8.30 2.08 32.02
N TYR A 251 -7.69 1.79 30.87
CA TYR A 251 -7.31 0.44 30.46
C TYR A 251 -5.83 0.16 30.54
N GLN A 252 -5.04 1.12 31.01
CA GLN A 252 -3.58 1.03 31.13
C GLN A 252 -2.93 0.60 29.80
N LEU A 253 -3.38 1.22 28.69
CA LEU A 253 -2.85 0.93 27.37
C LEU A 253 -1.48 1.58 27.18
N GLU A 254 -0.58 0.89 26.49
CA GLU A 254 0.70 1.47 26.13
C GLU A 254 0.52 2.57 25.09
N GLN A 255 1.13 3.73 25.33
CA GLN A 255 1.25 4.78 24.32
C GLN A 255 2.39 4.40 23.38
N GLY A 256 2.07 3.84 22.23
CA GLY A 256 3.06 3.50 21.23
C GLY A 256 3.47 4.72 20.40
N GLY A 257 4.78 5.00 20.28
CA GLY A 257 5.34 5.92 19.29
C GLY A 257 5.13 5.34 17.88
N GLN A 258 3.96 5.57 17.30
CA GLN A 258 3.63 5.03 15.99
C GLN A 258 4.08 5.98 14.88
N VAL A 259 4.52 5.40 13.77
CA VAL A 259 4.72 6.16 12.53
C VAL A 259 3.35 6.71 12.11
N PRO A 260 3.21 8.03 11.91
CA PRO A 260 1.93 8.61 11.56
C PRO A 260 1.38 8.06 10.25
N VAL A 261 0.07 7.87 10.20
CA VAL A 261 -0.63 7.43 8.99
C VAL A 261 -0.49 8.44 7.86
N GLN A 262 -0.40 7.96 6.64
CA GLN A 262 -0.10 8.75 5.46
C GLN A 262 -1.37 9.17 4.72
N PHE A 263 -1.48 10.45 4.37
CA PHE A 263 -2.54 11.00 3.50
C PHE A 263 -2.12 10.99 2.01
N PHE A 264 -0.83 10.98 1.76
CA PHE A 264 -0.24 11.00 0.43
C PHE A 264 -0.66 9.79 -0.43
N LYS A 265 -0.80 9.99 -1.73
CA LYS A 265 -1.26 8.99 -2.71
C LYS A 265 -2.70 8.48 -2.50
N HIS A 266 -3.49 9.11 -1.63
CA HIS A 266 -4.89 8.77 -1.43
C HIS A 266 -5.83 9.82 -2.03
N ARG A 267 -6.93 9.36 -2.65
CA ARG A 267 -8.08 10.21 -2.91
C ARG A 267 -8.80 10.51 -1.59
N PRO A 268 -9.47 11.66 -1.42
CA PRO A 268 -10.09 12.05 -0.14
C PRO A 268 -11.00 10.98 0.48
N ASP A 269 -11.81 10.27 -0.32
CA ASP A 269 -12.68 9.19 0.18
C ASP A 269 -11.90 7.99 0.77
N ASN A 270 -10.59 7.92 0.51
CA ASN A 270 -9.67 6.89 1.03
C ASN A 270 -8.70 7.44 2.09
N PHE A 271 -8.87 8.67 2.55
CA PHE A 271 -8.03 9.22 3.61
C PHE A 271 -8.09 8.36 4.87
N PRO A 272 -7.00 8.25 5.62
CA PRO A 272 -6.95 7.42 6.83
C PRO A 272 -8.04 7.80 7.84
N THR A 273 -8.35 9.07 8.01
CA THR A 273 -9.46 9.58 8.83
C THR A 273 -10.80 8.96 8.43
N ILE A 274 -11.12 8.96 7.14
CA ILE A 274 -12.37 8.40 6.61
C ILE A 274 -12.41 6.88 6.81
N ARG A 275 -11.31 6.18 6.51
CA ARG A 275 -11.23 4.73 6.65
C ARG A 275 -11.29 4.26 8.10
N LEU A 276 -10.65 4.97 9.02
CA LEU A 276 -10.71 4.66 10.45
C LEU A 276 -12.10 4.94 11.05
N SER A 277 -12.75 6.04 10.64
CA SER A 277 -14.13 6.32 11.05
C SER A 277 -15.10 5.24 10.53
N GLN A 278 -14.94 4.80 9.26
CA GLN A 278 -15.75 3.70 8.72
C GLN A 278 -15.52 2.39 9.47
N LEU A 279 -14.27 2.08 9.85
CA LEU A 279 -13.92 0.90 10.65
C LEU A 279 -14.55 0.97 12.04
N ALA A 280 -14.47 2.12 12.71
CA ALA A 280 -15.11 2.36 14.01
C ALA A 280 -16.64 2.15 13.92
N ASN A 281 -17.29 2.77 12.92
CA ASN A 281 -18.72 2.62 12.70
C ASN A 281 -19.14 1.18 12.37
N LEU A 282 -18.29 0.41 11.70
CA LEU A 282 -18.54 -1.01 11.47
C LEU A 282 -18.63 -1.78 12.79
N TYR A 283 -17.67 -1.59 13.70
CA TYR A 283 -17.66 -2.27 15.00
C TYR A 283 -18.68 -1.70 15.99
N HIS A 284 -19.09 -0.45 15.84
CA HIS A 284 -20.19 0.14 16.60
C HIS A 284 -21.55 -0.47 16.19
N SER A 285 -21.78 -0.64 14.88
CA SER A 285 -23.06 -1.11 14.33
C SER A 285 -23.20 -2.63 14.30
N GLN A 286 -22.09 -3.38 14.30
CA GLN A 286 -22.09 -4.82 14.11
C GLN A 286 -21.53 -5.55 15.33
N VAL A 287 -22.40 -6.07 16.17
CA VAL A 287 -22.03 -6.98 17.28
C VAL A 287 -21.79 -8.39 16.73
N HIS A 288 -20.76 -9.08 17.26
CA HIS A 288 -20.38 -10.45 16.86
C HIS A 288 -20.12 -10.57 15.35
N LEU A 289 -19.30 -9.68 14.81
CA LEU A 289 -19.02 -9.56 13.38
C LEU A 289 -18.41 -10.85 12.80
N PHE A 290 -17.51 -11.51 13.54
CA PHE A 290 -16.91 -12.76 13.11
C PHE A 290 -17.95 -13.85 12.90
N SER A 291 -18.89 -14.01 13.83
CA SER A 291 -19.97 -15.02 13.70
C SER A 291 -20.83 -14.81 12.46
N LYS A 292 -21.07 -13.54 12.09
CA LYS A 292 -21.81 -13.21 10.85
C LYS A 292 -20.99 -13.52 9.61
N ILE A 293 -19.69 -13.20 9.64
CA ILE A 293 -18.78 -13.44 8.53
C ILE A 293 -18.52 -14.95 8.34
N SER A 294 -18.42 -15.74 9.41
CA SER A 294 -18.12 -17.17 9.31
C SER A 294 -19.18 -18.00 8.57
N VAL A 295 -20.41 -17.48 8.47
CA VAL A 295 -21.54 -18.13 7.77
C VAL A 295 -21.97 -17.39 6.50
N LEU A 296 -21.23 -16.35 6.11
CA LEU A 296 -21.56 -15.51 4.98
C LEU A 296 -21.25 -16.25 3.67
N ASN A 297 -22.24 -16.37 2.78
CA ASN A 297 -22.18 -17.22 1.60
C ASN A 297 -22.64 -16.55 0.30
N SER A 298 -22.89 -15.24 0.31
CA SER A 298 -23.27 -14.49 -0.90
C SER A 298 -22.70 -13.08 -0.90
N LEU A 299 -22.42 -12.56 -2.10
CA LEU A 299 -21.94 -11.19 -2.27
C LEU A 299 -22.97 -10.16 -1.81
N LYS A 300 -24.28 -10.44 -2.01
CA LYS A 300 -25.36 -9.57 -1.53
C LYS A 300 -25.32 -9.42 -0.01
N SER A 301 -25.22 -10.52 0.73
CA SER A 301 -25.11 -10.48 2.19
C SER A 301 -23.86 -9.75 2.66
N SER A 302 -22.75 -9.83 1.89
CA SER A 302 -21.54 -9.04 2.15
C SER A 302 -21.82 -7.54 2.02
N TYR A 303 -22.49 -7.11 0.96
CA TYR A 303 -22.85 -5.69 0.79
C TYR A 303 -23.77 -5.18 1.90
N ASP A 304 -24.76 -5.98 2.31
CA ASP A 304 -25.70 -5.61 3.38
C ASP A 304 -24.95 -5.49 4.73
N LEU A 305 -24.03 -6.43 5.04
CA LEU A 305 -23.27 -6.45 6.29
C LEU A 305 -22.33 -5.24 6.40
N PHE A 306 -21.69 -4.85 5.29
CA PHE A 306 -20.72 -3.76 5.23
C PHE A 306 -21.32 -2.41 4.78
N GLN A 307 -22.64 -2.26 4.85
CA GLN A 307 -23.30 -0.99 4.54
C GLN A 307 -23.11 0.02 5.68
N VAL A 308 -21.89 0.51 5.84
CA VAL A 308 -21.52 1.51 6.85
C VAL A 308 -21.02 2.81 6.23
N SER A 309 -21.14 3.88 6.98
CA SER A 309 -20.62 5.21 6.65
C SER A 309 -19.79 5.76 7.81
N THR A 310 -19.22 6.92 7.64
CA THR A 310 -18.51 7.65 8.71
C THR A 310 -19.48 8.26 9.72
N SER A 311 -18.96 8.67 10.89
CA SER A 311 -19.66 9.50 11.87
C SER A 311 -20.02 10.87 11.30
N GLU A 312 -20.93 11.59 11.97
CA GLU A 312 -21.53 12.84 11.47
C GLU A 312 -20.50 13.92 11.14
N TYR A 313 -19.49 14.11 11.99
CA TYR A 313 -18.40 15.06 11.76
C TYR A 313 -17.75 14.89 10.38
N TRP A 314 -17.50 13.66 9.98
CA TRP A 314 -16.85 13.35 8.69
C TRP A 314 -17.75 13.53 7.48
N LEU A 315 -19.02 13.90 7.64
CA LEU A 315 -19.87 14.21 6.49
C LEU A 315 -19.39 15.45 5.74
N ASN A 316 -18.85 16.43 6.47
CA ASN A 316 -18.31 17.67 5.91
C ASN A 316 -16.82 17.90 6.20
N HIS A 317 -16.08 16.85 6.62
CA HIS A 317 -14.64 16.90 6.81
C HIS A 317 -13.95 15.67 6.18
N TYR A 318 -12.73 15.87 5.69
CA TYR A 318 -11.80 14.80 5.31
C TYR A 318 -10.56 14.81 6.21
N GLN A 319 -10.27 15.93 6.83
CA GLN A 319 -9.21 16.16 7.81
C GLN A 319 -9.77 17.04 8.91
N PHE A 320 -9.18 16.99 10.09
CA PHE A 320 -9.52 17.93 11.16
C PHE A 320 -9.24 19.36 10.73
N ASP A 321 -10.02 20.32 11.21
CA ASP A 321 -9.96 21.75 10.91
C ASP A 321 -10.19 22.15 9.43
N LYS A 322 -10.60 21.22 8.55
CA LYS A 322 -10.81 21.49 7.13
C LYS A 322 -12.20 21.07 6.68
N GLU A 323 -13.09 22.03 6.58
CA GLU A 323 -14.43 21.81 6.05
C GLU A 323 -14.42 21.47 4.56
N SER A 324 -15.36 20.67 4.15
CA SER A 324 -15.63 20.28 2.76
C SER A 324 -17.13 20.23 2.51
N PRO A 325 -17.60 20.24 1.25
CA PRO A 325 -19.01 20.04 0.96
C PRO A 325 -19.55 18.76 1.60
N LYS A 326 -20.76 18.87 2.18
CA LYS A 326 -21.40 17.75 2.88
C LYS A 326 -21.63 16.58 1.92
N LYS A 327 -21.07 15.41 2.28
CA LYS A 327 -21.16 14.19 1.49
C LYS A 327 -21.20 12.98 2.41
N ARG A 328 -22.14 12.05 2.20
CA ARG A 328 -22.13 10.76 2.89
C ARG A 328 -20.97 9.92 2.36
N LYS A 329 -20.11 9.43 3.24
CA LYS A 329 -18.91 8.67 2.92
C LYS A 329 -19.09 7.21 3.35
N SER A 330 -19.86 6.46 2.56
CA SER A 330 -20.11 5.04 2.78
C SER A 330 -19.04 4.17 2.09
N LEU A 331 -18.88 2.92 2.53
CA LEU A 331 -18.06 1.94 1.84
C LEU A 331 -18.64 1.69 0.44
N SER A 332 -17.78 1.77 -0.58
CA SER A 332 -18.18 1.45 -1.95
C SER A 332 -18.26 -0.07 -2.16
N LYS A 333 -19.08 -0.52 -3.11
CA LYS A 333 -19.14 -1.95 -3.48
C LYS A 333 -17.77 -2.51 -3.82
N SER A 334 -16.97 -1.78 -4.61
CA SER A 334 -15.61 -2.19 -4.98
C SER A 334 -14.66 -2.30 -3.78
N PHE A 335 -14.86 -1.52 -2.72
CA PHE A 335 -14.08 -1.67 -1.50
C PHE A 335 -14.56 -2.88 -0.68
N ILE A 336 -15.86 -3.16 -0.66
CA ILE A 336 -16.40 -4.37 -0.03
C ILE A 336 -15.91 -5.61 -0.78
N ASP A 337 -15.84 -5.59 -2.10
CA ASP A 337 -15.24 -6.65 -2.92
C ASP A 337 -13.79 -6.95 -2.47
N LEU A 338 -12.98 -5.91 -2.22
CA LEU A 338 -11.62 -6.08 -1.69
C LEU A 338 -11.61 -6.72 -0.29
N ILE A 339 -12.57 -6.37 0.57
CA ILE A 339 -12.74 -7.00 1.89
C ILE A 339 -13.11 -8.48 1.73
N VAL A 340 -14.02 -8.81 0.81
CA VAL A 340 -14.40 -10.21 0.52
C VAL A 340 -13.16 -10.99 0.09
N ILE A 341 -12.43 -10.53 -0.90
CA ILE A 341 -11.25 -11.19 -1.48
C ILE A 341 -10.10 -11.35 -0.47
N ASN A 342 -9.83 -10.31 0.32
CA ASN A 342 -8.60 -10.25 1.11
C ASN A 342 -8.78 -10.55 2.59
N THR A 343 -10.00 -10.47 3.12
CA THR A 343 -10.32 -10.77 4.52
C THR A 343 -11.30 -11.93 4.65
N ILE A 344 -12.51 -11.83 4.07
CA ILE A 344 -13.59 -12.78 4.35
C ILE A 344 -13.21 -14.19 3.86
N ILE A 345 -12.88 -14.33 2.59
CA ILE A 345 -12.52 -15.62 1.99
C ILE A 345 -11.33 -16.30 2.72
N PRO A 346 -10.19 -15.62 2.94
CA PRO A 346 -9.08 -16.24 3.66
C PRO A 346 -9.41 -16.61 5.10
N LEU A 347 -10.22 -15.78 5.78
CA LEU A 347 -10.64 -16.04 7.16
C LEU A 347 -11.58 -17.23 7.26
N GLN A 348 -12.59 -17.32 6.38
CA GLN A 348 -13.49 -18.46 6.32
C GLN A 348 -12.72 -19.77 6.02
N PHE A 349 -11.78 -19.73 5.07
CA PHE A 349 -10.93 -20.88 4.76
C PHE A 349 -10.12 -21.31 5.99
N ALA A 350 -9.43 -20.39 6.65
CA ALA A 350 -8.66 -20.70 7.86
C ALA A 350 -9.54 -21.22 8.99
N PHE A 351 -10.71 -20.63 9.21
CA PHE A 351 -11.65 -21.08 10.23
C PHE A 351 -12.21 -22.47 9.94
N ALA A 352 -12.67 -22.74 8.70
CA ALA A 352 -13.14 -24.06 8.30
C ALA A 352 -12.06 -25.13 8.48
N LYS A 353 -10.82 -24.81 8.06
CA LYS A 353 -9.66 -25.68 8.24
C LYS A 353 -9.40 -25.99 9.73
N SER A 354 -9.51 -25.00 10.62
CA SER A 354 -9.38 -25.20 12.05
C SER A 354 -10.45 -26.12 12.63
N GLN A 355 -11.62 -26.21 11.98
CA GLN A 355 -12.74 -27.08 12.35
C GLN A 355 -12.76 -28.42 11.59
N GLY A 356 -11.78 -28.68 10.72
CA GLY A 356 -11.77 -29.87 9.86
C GLY A 356 -12.91 -29.91 8.84
N LYS A 357 -13.46 -28.75 8.45
CA LYS A 357 -14.56 -28.64 7.50
C LYS A 357 -14.06 -28.33 6.10
N GLU A 358 -14.70 -28.90 5.08
CA GLU A 358 -14.46 -28.62 3.68
C GLU A 358 -15.49 -27.58 3.17
N ILE A 359 -15.02 -26.45 2.65
CA ILE A 359 -15.85 -25.36 2.13
C ILE A 359 -15.35 -24.81 0.79
N SER A 360 -14.50 -25.55 0.10
CA SER A 360 -13.81 -25.09 -1.12
C SER A 360 -14.79 -24.61 -2.20
N GLU A 361 -15.86 -25.36 -2.46
CA GLU A 361 -16.87 -25.00 -3.47
C GLU A 361 -17.62 -23.71 -3.12
N ASP A 362 -17.95 -23.50 -1.84
CA ASP A 362 -18.67 -22.31 -1.39
C ASP A 362 -17.80 -21.05 -1.55
N LEU A 363 -16.48 -21.15 -1.27
CA LEU A 363 -15.53 -20.06 -1.44
C LEU A 363 -15.33 -19.70 -2.91
N ILE A 364 -15.20 -20.69 -3.79
CA ILE A 364 -15.10 -20.47 -5.23
C ILE A 364 -16.35 -19.77 -5.73
N ARG A 365 -17.56 -20.30 -5.38
CA ARG A 365 -18.84 -19.71 -5.78
C ARG A 365 -18.96 -18.24 -5.37
N LEU A 366 -18.61 -17.93 -4.11
CA LEU A 366 -18.65 -16.54 -3.63
C LEU A 366 -17.69 -15.63 -4.42
N LEU A 367 -16.50 -16.10 -4.76
CA LEU A 367 -15.55 -15.31 -5.55
C LEU A 367 -15.92 -15.21 -7.04
N GLU A 368 -16.67 -16.15 -7.58
CA GLU A 368 -17.22 -16.07 -8.93
C GLU A 368 -18.30 -14.98 -9.04
N GLU A 369 -19.00 -14.64 -7.95
CA GLU A 369 -19.92 -13.49 -7.89
C GLU A 369 -19.19 -12.14 -7.88
N VAL A 370 -17.93 -12.09 -7.41
CA VAL A 370 -17.15 -10.85 -7.30
C VAL A 370 -16.51 -10.51 -8.64
N SER A 371 -16.66 -9.26 -9.06
CA SER A 371 -16.04 -8.75 -10.30
C SER A 371 -14.50 -8.88 -10.27
N PRO A 372 -13.87 -9.10 -11.44
CA PRO A 372 -12.44 -9.24 -11.54
C PRO A 372 -11.72 -7.97 -11.08
N GLU A 373 -10.63 -8.14 -10.35
CA GLU A 373 -9.78 -7.04 -9.91
C GLU A 373 -9.10 -6.36 -11.10
N LYS A 374 -8.98 -5.03 -11.02
CA LYS A 374 -8.30 -4.21 -12.02
C LYS A 374 -6.89 -3.85 -11.53
N ASN A 375 -5.88 -4.44 -12.13
CA ASN A 375 -4.48 -4.12 -11.87
C ASN A 375 -3.59 -4.48 -13.07
N ALA A 376 -2.37 -3.95 -13.09
CA ALA A 376 -1.44 -4.12 -14.19
C ALA A 376 -1.11 -5.59 -14.53
N ILE A 377 -1.16 -6.51 -13.55
CA ILE A 377 -0.90 -7.94 -13.78
C ILE A 377 -2.05 -8.55 -14.58
N ILE A 378 -3.28 -8.27 -14.18
CA ILE A 378 -4.49 -8.78 -14.86
C ILE A 378 -4.60 -8.17 -16.27
N ASP A 379 -4.35 -6.87 -16.41
CA ASP A 379 -4.34 -6.21 -17.72
C ASP A 379 -3.29 -6.83 -18.65
N LYS A 380 -2.14 -7.22 -18.09
CA LYS A 380 -1.08 -7.86 -18.87
C LYS A 380 -1.47 -9.29 -19.31
N PHE A 381 -2.07 -10.11 -18.43
CA PHE A 381 -2.62 -11.41 -18.83
C PHE A 381 -3.71 -11.26 -19.91
N LYS A 382 -4.59 -10.27 -19.76
CA LYS A 382 -5.59 -9.94 -20.78
C LYS A 382 -4.96 -9.62 -22.13
N SER A 383 -3.82 -8.92 -22.17
CA SER A 383 -3.09 -8.63 -23.42
C SER A 383 -2.53 -9.89 -24.09
N PHE A 384 -2.38 -11.00 -23.38
CA PHE A 384 -2.00 -12.30 -23.92
C PHE A 384 -3.21 -13.20 -24.26
N GLY A 385 -4.43 -12.66 -24.18
CA GLY A 385 -5.66 -13.40 -24.46
C GLY A 385 -6.19 -14.25 -23.30
N VAL A 386 -5.62 -14.10 -22.08
CA VAL A 386 -6.14 -14.75 -20.88
C VAL A 386 -7.13 -13.82 -20.19
N LEU A 387 -8.40 -14.14 -20.31
CA LEU A 387 -9.50 -13.34 -19.73
C LEU A 387 -9.82 -13.82 -18.31
N ALA A 388 -10.05 -12.88 -17.41
CA ALA A 388 -10.57 -13.12 -16.09
C ALA A 388 -12.02 -12.63 -16.03
N ALA A 389 -12.97 -13.51 -15.69
CA ALA A 389 -14.38 -13.20 -15.58
C ALA A 389 -14.78 -12.81 -14.14
N SER A 390 -14.00 -13.22 -13.15
CA SER A 390 -14.30 -13.07 -11.73
C SER A 390 -13.06 -12.81 -10.87
N ALA A 391 -13.28 -12.54 -9.58
CA ALA A 391 -12.20 -12.44 -8.61
C ALA A 391 -11.47 -13.79 -8.39
N PHE A 392 -12.15 -14.92 -8.54
CA PHE A 392 -11.49 -16.23 -8.51
C PHE A 392 -10.39 -16.32 -9.58
N ASP A 393 -10.70 -15.95 -10.82
CA ASP A 393 -9.71 -15.94 -11.91
C ASP A 393 -8.55 -15.00 -11.60
N THR A 394 -8.85 -13.78 -11.13
CA THR A 394 -7.79 -12.80 -10.85
C THR A 394 -6.88 -13.23 -9.72
N GLN A 395 -7.41 -13.83 -8.66
CA GLN A 395 -6.61 -14.35 -7.54
C GLN A 395 -5.71 -15.51 -7.96
N SER A 396 -6.20 -16.38 -8.84
CA SER A 396 -5.43 -17.49 -9.42
C SER A 396 -4.30 -16.97 -10.34
N LEU A 397 -4.59 -15.98 -11.19
CA LEU A 397 -3.59 -15.35 -12.06
C LEU A 397 -2.51 -14.58 -11.28
N LEU A 398 -2.89 -13.93 -10.18
CA LEU A 398 -1.94 -13.29 -9.28
C LEU A 398 -0.99 -14.33 -8.65
N GLN A 399 -1.53 -15.47 -8.20
CA GLN A 399 -0.73 -16.57 -7.68
C GLN A 399 0.21 -17.12 -8.75
N LEU A 400 -0.29 -17.38 -9.97
CA LEU A 400 0.50 -17.83 -11.10
C LEU A 400 1.68 -16.88 -11.37
N LYS A 401 1.41 -15.59 -11.45
CA LYS A 401 2.46 -14.58 -11.72
C LYS A 401 3.49 -14.53 -10.60
N MET A 402 3.05 -14.44 -9.36
CA MET A 402 3.94 -14.17 -8.23
C MET A 402 4.78 -15.37 -7.84
N GLU A 403 4.17 -16.57 -7.78
CA GLU A 403 4.83 -17.75 -7.21
C GLU A 403 5.44 -18.68 -8.26
N TYR A 404 4.98 -18.60 -9.50
CA TYR A 404 5.45 -19.47 -10.58
C TYR A 404 6.22 -18.70 -11.66
N CYS A 405 5.59 -17.69 -12.28
CA CYS A 405 6.21 -17.00 -13.41
C CYS A 405 7.43 -16.19 -12.97
N ASN A 406 7.35 -15.43 -11.87
CA ASN A 406 8.47 -14.64 -11.36
C ASN A 406 9.62 -15.53 -10.87
N ALA A 407 9.31 -16.70 -10.32
CA ALA A 407 10.28 -17.67 -9.84
C ALA A 407 10.83 -18.61 -10.94
N GLY A 408 10.37 -18.47 -12.20
CA GLY A 408 10.80 -19.33 -13.31
C GLY A 408 10.37 -20.81 -13.20
N LYS A 409 9.34 -21.12 -12.39
CA LYS A 409 8.88 -22.49 -12.10
C LYS A 409 8.01 -23.07 -13.21
N CYS A 410 8.44 -22.97 -14.47
CA CYS A 410 7.66 -23.44 -15.61
C CYS A 410 7.50 -24.97 -15.62
N LEU A 411 8.46 -25.73 -15.10
CA LEU A 411 8.40 -27.19 -15.02
C LEU A 411 7.47 -27.71 -13.90
N GLU A 412 7.10 -26.86 -12.95
CA GLU A 412 6.14 -27.14 -11.91
C GLU A 412 4.73 -26.58 -12.25
N CYS A 413 4.63 -25.83 -13.35
CA CYS A 413 3.42 -25.15 -13.80
C CYS A 413 2.66 -26.01 -14.82
N ALA A 414 1.36 -26.22 -14.62
CA ALA A 414 0.56 -27.02 -15.56
C ALA A 414 0.57 -26.43 -16.98
N VAL A 415 0.59 -25.09 -17.12
CA VAL A 415 0.75 -24.42 -18.41
C VAL A 415 2.09 -24.78 -19.07
N GLY A 416 3.19 -24.71 -18.34
CA GLY A 416 4.51 -25.06 -18.83
C GLY A 416 4.61 -26.55 -19.22
N MET A 417 4.12 -27.43 -18.36
CA MET A 417 4.11 -28.88 -18.62
C MET A 417 3.28 -29.24 -19.87
N GLU A 418 2.11 -28.58 -20.04
CA GLU A 418 1.26 -28.83 -21.22
C GLU A 418 1.92 -28.37 -22.52
N LEU A 419 2.62 -27.22 -22.49
CA LEU A 419 3.36 -26.73 -23.64
C LEU A 419 4.53 -27.62 -24.02
N LEU A 420 5.16 -28.30 -23.08
CA LEU A 420 6.25 -29.24 -23.32
C LEU A 420 5.76 -30.61 -23.87
N LYS A 421 4.48 -30.96 -23.68
CA LYS A 421 3.88 -32.16 -24.25
C LYS A 421 3.47 -32.01 -25.73
N LYS A 422 3.22 -30.77 -26.15
CA LYS A 422 2.84 -30.46 -27.56
C LYS A 422 4.12 -30.41 -28.44
N ASN A 423 4.51 -31.58 -29.00
CA ASN A 423 5.42 -31.67 -30.11
C ASN A 423 4.67 -31.51 -31.45
#